data_72ff247acc97e8ef396f265ee5204ad1
#
_entry.id   72ff247acc97e8ef396f265ee5204ad1
#
_cell.length_a   1.000
_cell.length_b   1.000
_cell.length_c   1.000
_cell.angle_alpha   90.00
_cell.angle_beta   90.00
_cell.angle_gamma   90.00
#
_symmetry.space_group_name_H-M   'P 1'
#
loop_
_entity.id
_entity.type
_entity.pdbx_description
1 polymer ?
#
loop_
_entity_poly.entity_id
_entity_poly.type
_entity_poly.pdbx_seq_one_letter_code
_entity_poly.pdbx_strand_id
1 'polypeptide(L)'
;MTIPTPSGARVWLATGHTDMRKGFDGLALLVQETLKRNPHNGHLFVFRGRRGGLIKVLWHDGQGMCLFAKRLERGRFIWPSPADGTVAITPAQLGYLLEGIDWRLPQRTWRPEAAG
;
A
#
# COMPACT_ATOMS: atom_id res chain seq x y z
N MET A 1 5.48 -12.75 -0.30
CA MET A 1 6.04 -12.12 0.89
C MET A 1 4.96 -11.34 1.62
N THR A 2 4.88 -11.50 2.91
CA THR A 2 3.85 -10.88 3.72
C THR A 2 4.49 -9.86 4.65
N ILE A 3 3.95 -8.64 4.67
CA ILE A 3 4.36 -7.63 5.62
C ILE A 3 3.59 -7.87 6.91
N PRO A 4 4.27 -8.03 8.07
CA PRO A 4 3.57 -8.18 9.32
C PRO A 4 2.76 -6.92 9.63
N THR A 5 1.46 -7.08 9.81
CA THR A 5 0.56 -5.96 10.06
C THR A 5 -0.06 -6.11 11.43
N PRO A 6 0.16 -5.15 12.36
CA PRO A 6 -0.47 -5.21 13.66
C PRO A 6 -1.99 -5.18 13.56
N SER A 7 -2.66 -5.78 14.53
CA SER A 7 -4.12 -5.72 14.61
C SER A 7 -4.57 -4.27 14.69
N GLY A 8 -5.57 -3.90 13.88
CA GLY A 8 -6.10 -2.55 13.83
C GLY A 8 -5.32 -1.56 13.00
N ALA A 9 -4.19 -1.97 12.41
CA ALA A 9 -3.44 -1.10 11.52
C ALA A 9 -4.22 -0.87 10.22
N ARG A 10 -4.16 0.37 9.74
CA ARG A 10 -4.76 0.74 8.45
C ARG A 10 -3.69 0.85 7.39
N VAL A 11 -4.08 0.63 6.16
CA VAL A 11 -3.19 0.77 5.02
C VAL A 11 -3.70 1.92 4.16
N TRP A 12 -2.85 2.93 3.97
CA TRP A 12 -3.17 4.12 3.19
C TRP A 12 -2.42 4.06 1.87
N LEU A 13 -3.16 4.15 0.79
CA LEU A 13 -2.62 4.04 -0.56
C LEU A 13 -2.62 5.41 -1.21
N ALA A 14 -1.43 5.95 -1.48
CA ALA A 14 -1.29 7.20 -2.20
C ALA A 14 -1.67 6.97 -3.67
N THR A 15 -2.48 7.85 -4.24
CA THR A 15 -2.97 7.69 -5.60
C THR A 15 -2.08 8.33 -6.63
N GLY A 16 -1.39 9.42 -6.27
CA GLY A 16 -0.40 10.04 -7.13
C GLY A 16 0.94 9.32 -7.10
N HIS A 17 1.76 9.53 -8.11
CA HIS A 17 3.09 8.95 -8.09
C HIS A 17 4.04 9.77 -7.23
N THR A 18 5.01 9.09 -6.64
CA THR A 18 6.03 9.64 -5.75
C THR A 18 7.40 9.44 -6.37
N ASP A 19 8.31 10.35 -6.08
CA ASP A 19 9.72 10.16 -6.43
C ASP A 19 10.28 8.98 -5.63
N MET A 20 10.51 7.88 -6.30
CA MET A 20 10.87 6.61 -5.67
C MET A 20 12.34 6.56 -5.24
N ARG A 21 13.09 7.65 -5.40
CA ARG A 21 14.42 7.79 -4.80
C ARG A 21 14.31 8.12 -3.31
N LYS A 22 13.15 8.57 -2.85
CA LYS A 22 12.93 8.87 -1.43
C LYS A 22 13.05 7.60 -0.60
N GLY A 23 13.75 7.72 0.52
CA GLY A 23 13.86 6.68 1.52
C GLY A 23 13.02 6.97 2.74
N PHE A 24 13.46 6.49 3.90
CA PHE A 24 12.72 6.60 5.17
C PHE A 24 12.29 8.03 5.47
N ASP A 25 13.23 8.96 5.50
CA ASP A 25 12.94 10.34 5.92
C ASP A 25 12.08 11.08 4.92
N GLY A 26 12.39 10.94 3.64
CA GLY A 26 11.63 11.61 2.59
C GLY A 26 10.19 11.12 2.51
N LEU A 27 9.98 9.83 2.65
CA LEU A 27 8.63 9.26 2.65
C LEU A 27 7.87 9.60 3.92
N ALA A 28 8.53 9.59 5.08
CA ALA A 28 7.90 10.01 6.33
C ALA A 28 7.46 11.47 6.26
N LEU A 29 8.29 12.35 5.71
CA LEU A 29 7.94 13.74 5.51
C LEU A 29 6.75 13.89 4.57
N LEU A 30 6.69 13.10 3.51
CA LEU A 30 5.57 13.10 2.59
C LEU A 30 4.26 12.70 3.30
N VAL A 31 4.31 11.71 4.19
CA VAL A 31 3.16 11.31 5.01
C VAL A 31 2.67 12.49 5.85
N GLN A 32 3.58 13.17 6.52
CA GLN A 32 3.22 14.31 7.38
C GLN A 32 2.67 15.49 6.59
N GLU A 33 3.33 15.89 5.54
CA GLU A 33 3.01 17.13 4.83
C GLU A 33 1.91 16.97 3.80
N THR A 34 1.91 15.86 3.08
CA THR A 34 0.96 15.65 1.98
C THR A 34 -0.27 14.87 2.42
N LEU A 35 -0.07 13.78 3.17
CA LEU A 35 -1.19 12.96 3.62
C LEU A 35 -1.75 13.43 4.95
N LYS A 36 -1.08 14.38 5.62
CA LYS A 36 -1.50 14.94 6.91
C LYS A 36 -1.73 13.88 7.97
N ARG A 37 -0.82 12.89 8.01
CA ARG A 37 -0.89 11.78 8.94
C ARG A 37 0.43 11.63 9.67
N ASN A 38 0.40 10.87 10.76
CA ASN A 38 1.59 10.59 11.55
C ASN A 38 2.24 9.30 11.06
N PRO A 39 3.47 9.34 10.51
CA PRO A 39 4.13 8.13 10.02
C PRO A 39 4.55 7.16 11.13
N HIS A 40 4.47 7.56 12.41
CA HIS A 40 4.90 6.76 13.55
C HIS A 40 3.75 6.03 14.25
N ASN A 41 2.53 6.10 13.74
CA ASN A 41 1.37 5.57 14.46
C ASN A 41 1.05 4.09 14.17
N GLY A 42 1.93 3.40 13.47
CA GLY A 42 1.75 1.99 13.18
C GLY A 42 0.94 1.68 11.92
N HIS A 43 0.40 2.69 11.27
CA HIS A 43 -0.28 2.49 9.99
C HIS A 43 0.73 2.35 8.85
N LEU A 44 0.31 1.68 7.79
CA LEU A 44 1.14 1.47 6.61
C LEU A 44 0.79 2.49 5.54
N PHE A 45 1.83 3.00 4.87
CA PHE A 45 1.69 3.98 3.81
C PHE A 45 2.33 3.44 2.55
N VAL A 46 1.55 3.38 1.47
CA VAL A 46 1.94 2.76 0.21
C VAL A 46 2.12 3.83 -0.85
N PHE A 47 3.26 3.80 -1.51
CA PHE A 47 3.65 4.78 -2.53
C PHE A 47 3.94 4.07 -3.84
N ARG A 48 3.61 4.73 -4.94
CA ARG A 48 3.84 4.22 -6.29
C ARG A 48 4.86 5.06 -7.04
N GLY A 49 5.62 4.40 -7.89
CA GLY A 49 6.44 5.08 -8.87
C GLY A 49 5.63 5.52 -10.08
N ARG A 50 6.24 6.36 -10.91
CA ARG A 50 5.57 6.94 -12.08
C ARG A 50 5.01 5.88 -13.04
N ARG A 51 5.80 4.83 -13.28
CA ARG A 51 5.43 3.77 -14.24
C ARG A 51 4.50 2.73 -13.63
N GLY A 52 4.29 2.78 -12.32
CA GLY A 52 3.40 1.86 -11.64
C GLY A 52 3.96 0.48 -11.34
N GLY A 53 5.21 0.21 -11.72
CA GLY A 53 5.85 -1.09 -11.48
C GLY A 53 6.73 -1.15 -10.25
N LEU A 54 6.84 -0.06 -9.51
CA LEU A 54 7.62 0.02 -8.28
C LEU A 54 6.70 0.48 -7.15
N ILE A 55 6.70 -0.26 -6.06
CA ILE A 55 5.93 0.04 -4.86
C ILE A 55 6.87 0.15 -3.67
N LYS A 56 6.60 1.10 -2.79
CA LYS A 56 7.24 1.21 -1.49
C LYS A 56 6.19 1.27 -0.40
N VAL A 57 6.44 0.58 0.70
CA VAL A 57 5.54 0.58 1.86
C VAL A 57 6.35 1.01 3.08
N LEU A 58 5.88 2.06 3.74
CA LEU A 58 6.53 2.63 4.92
C LEU A 58 5.62 2.43 6.12
N TRP A 59 6.19 1.96 7.25
CA TRP A 59 5.45 1.85 8.50
C TRP A 59 6.42 1.86 9.69
N HIS A 60 5.91 2.20 10.85
CA HIS A 60 6.66 2.12 12.10
C HIS A 60 6.14 0.91 12.89
N ASP A 61 7.05 0.00 13.28
CA ASP A 61 6.68 -1.26 13.90
C ASP A 61 6.66 -1.23 15.44
N GLY A 62 6.79 -0.03 16.02
CA GLY A 62 6.90 0.17 17.46
C GLY A 62 8.34 0.29 17.94
N GLN A 63 9.30 -0.16 17.14
CA GLN A 63 10.72 -0.10 17.47
C GLN A 63 11.48 0.80 16.48
N GLY A 64 11.10 0.77 15.23
CA GLY A 64 11.78 1.54 14.19
C GLY A 64 10.92 1.69 12.95
N MET A 65 11.41 2.52 12.05
CA MET A 65 10.77 2.73 10.75
C MET A 65 11.17 1.62 9.81
N CYS A 66 10.18 1.01 9.16
CA CYS A 66 10.38 -0.08 8.22
C CYS A 66 10.03 0.39 6.80
N LEU A 67 10.79 -0.06 5.83
CA LEU A 67 10.54 0.25 4.43
C LEU A 67 10.68 -1.02 3.61
N PHE A 68 9.62 -1.35 2.91
CA PHE A 68 9.59 -2.45 1.95
C PHE A 68 9.52 -1.87 0.55
N ALA A 69 10.25 -2.46 -0.39
CA ALA A 69 10.21 -2.05 -1.79
C ALA A 69 10.14 -3.29 -2.68
N LYS A 70 9.28 -3.22 -3.70
CA LYS A 70 9.19 -4.28 -4.70
C LYS A 70 9.06 -3.67 -6.08
N ARG A 71 9.87 -4.18 -7.01
CA ARG A 71 9.80 -3.81 -8.42
C ARG A 71 9.39 -5.04 -9.22
N LEU A 72 8.31 -4.90 -9.99
CA LEU A 72 7.91 -5.95 -10.92
C LEU A 72 8.88 -5.99 -12.09
N GLU A 73 9.27 -7.18 -12.52
CA GLU A 73 10.09 -7.33 -13.72
C GLU A 73 9.30 -6.97 -14.98
N ARG A 74 8.00 -7.21 -14.95
CA ARG A 74 7.10 -6.90 -16.05
C ARG A 74 5.79 -6.36 -15.52
N GLY A 75 5.21 -5.43 -16.28
CA GLY A 75 3.91 -4.88 -15.95
C GLY A 75 3.94 -3.91 -14.80
N ARG A 76 2.79 -3.72 -14.21
CA ARG A 76 2.63 -2.78 -13.11
C ARG A 76 1.59 -3.29 -12.13
N PHE A 77 1.66 -2.79 -10.92
CA PHE A 77 0.63 -3.03 -9.91
C PHE A 77 -0.68 -2.34 -10.33
N ILE A 78 -1.78 -2.74 -9.72
CA ILE A 78 -3.08 -2.13 -9.97
C ILE A 78 -3.26 -0.99 -8.97
N TRP A 79 -3.26 0.23 -9.48
CA TRP A 79 -3.34 1.43 -8.65
C TRP A 79 -4.74 2.05 -8.74
N PRO A 80 -5.20 2.74 -7.66
CA PRO A 80 -6.44 3.49 -7.75
C PRO A 80 -6.28 4.69 -8.69
N SER A 81 -7.40 5.24 -9.13
CA SER A 81 -7.41 6.45 -9.94
C SER A 81 -6.80 7.63 -9.16
N PRO A 82 -5.96 8.47 -9.80
CA PRO A 82 -5.45 9.67 -9.15
C PRO A 82 -6.54 10.60 -8.62
N ALA A 83 -7.72 10.57 -9.21
CA ALA A 83 -8.86 11.38 -8.78
C ALA A 83 -9.42 10.96 -7.42
N ASP A 84 -9.12 9.75 -6.97
CA ASP A 84 -9.68 9.22 -5.72
C ASP A 84 -8.99 9.78 -4.48
N GLY A 85 -7.84 10.46 -4.62
CA GLY A 85 -7.07 10.94 -3.49
C GLY A 85 -6.37 9.79 -2.77
N THR A 86 -6.25 9.91 -1.45
CA THR A 86 -5.69 8.82 -0.63
C THR A 86 -6.78 7.79 -0.36
N VAL A 87 -6.49 6.53 -0.62
CA VAL A 87 -7.43 5.44 -0.47
C VAL A 87 -6.99 4.53 0.66
N ALA A 88 -7.93 4.20 1.55
CA ALA A 88 -7.69 3.22 2.61
C ALA A 88 -8.03 1.83 2.07
N ILE A 89 -7.14 0.89 2.29
CA ILE A 89 -7.36 -0.51 1.94
C ILE A 89 -7.11 -1.39 3.17
N THR A 90 -7.59 -2.61 3.11
CA THR A 90 -7.36 -3.58 4.18
C THR A 90 -5.98 -4.22 4.04
N PRO A 91 -5.42 -4.79 5.12
CA PRO A 91 -4.20 -5.57 5.00
C PRO A 91 -4.29 -6.72 3.99
N ALA A 92 -5.45 -7.35 3.87
CA ALA A 92 -5.65 -8.39 2.86
C ALA A 92 -5.56 -7.83 1.45
N GLN A 93 -6.14 -6.66 1.22
CA GLN A 93 -6.05 -5.98 -0.07
C GLN A 93 -4.61 -5.58 -0.40
N LEU A 94 -3.84 -5.17 0.61
CA LEU A 94 -2.41 -4.91 0.43
C LEU A 94 -1.69 -6.17 -0.05
N GLY A 95 -2.00 -7.32 0.51
CA GLY A 95 -1.44 -8.58 0.06
C GLY A 95 -1.70 -8.83 -1.42
N TYR A 96 -2.94 -8.62 -1.87
CA TYR A 96 -3.29 -8.75 -3.28
C TYR A 96 -2.54 -7.75 -4.16
N LEU A 97 -2.47 -6.50 -3.71
CA LEU A 97 -1.74 -5.46 -4.43
C LEU A 97 -0.28 -5.86 -4.63
N LEU A 98 0.38 -6.35 -3.58
CA LEU A 98 1.78 -6.74 -3.63
C LEU A 98 2.03 -7.94 -4.54
N GLU A 99 1.04 -8.78 -4.75
CA GLU A 99 1.13 -9.92 -5.66
C GLU A 99 0.72 -9.58 -7.09
N GLY A 100 0.32 -8.34 -7.34
CA GLY A 100 -0.12 -7.91 -8.66
C GLY A 100 -1.53 -8.38 -9.01
N ILE A 101 -2.31 -8.75 -8.01
CA ILE A 101 -3.70 -9.19 -8.17
C ILE A 101 -4.63 -7.99 -7.99
N ASP A 102 -5.75 -7.99 -8.68
CA ASP A 102 -6.72 -6.90 -8.54
C ASP A 102 -7.37 -6.93 -7.15
N TRP A 103 -6.97 -5.98 -6.31
CA TRP A 103 -7.46 -5.82 -4.95
C TRP A 103 -8.80 -5.09 -4.87
N ARG A 104 -9.21 -4.40 -5.96
CA ARG A 104 -10.42 -3.58 -6.00
C ARG A 104 -11.66 -4.44 -6.13
N LEU A 105 -11.52 -5.59 -6.75
CA LEU A 105 -12.60 -6.53 -6.98
C LEU A 105 -12.32 -7.78 -6.15
N PRO A 106 -12.61 -7.75 -4.85
CA PRO A 106 -12.40 -8.94 -4.04
C PRO A 106 -13.21 -10.06 -4.63
N GLN A 107 -12.53 -11.10 -5.08
CA GLN A 107 -13.21 -12.28 -5.57
C GLN A 107 -13.88 -12.95 -4.40
N ARG A 108 -15.19 -13.01 -4.46
CA ARG A 108 -15.92 -13.82 -3.50
C ARG A 108 -15.53 -15.27 -3.70
N THR A 109 -15.15 -15.90 -2.62
CA THR A 109 -14.98 -17.33 -2.66
C THR A 109 -16.31 -17.94 -3.09
N TRP A 110 -16.24 -18.80 -4.09
CA TRP A 110 -17.41 -19.53 -4.54
C TRP A 110 -17.94 -20.38 -3.40
N ARG A 111 -19.21 -20.24 -3.09
CA ARG A 111 -19.88 -21.05 -2.07
C ARG A 111 -20.99 -21.84 -2.69
N PRO A 112 -20.91 -23.17 -2.69
CA PRO A 112 -21.98 -23.99 -3.23
C PRO A 112 -23.33 -23.70 -2.61
N GLU A 113 -23.36 -23.47 -1.31
CA GLU A 113 -24.60 -23.14 -0.59
C GLU A 113 -25.11 -21.75 -0.97
N ALA A 114 -24.26 -20.85 -1.36
CA ALA A 114 -24.69 -19.53 -1.84
C ALA A 114 -25.10 -19.59 -3.29
N ALA A 115 -24.56 -20.54 -4.03
CA ALA A 115 -24.89 -20.75 -5.43
C ALA A 115 -26.10 -21.66 -5.61
N GLY A 116 -26.27 -22.52 -4.65
CA GLY A 116 -27.37 -23.47 -4.68
C GLY A 116 -28.56 -22.98 -3.93
#